data_8db860045c3d60fdd94b34cd3c67045c
#
_entry.id   8db860045c3d60fdd94b34cd3c67045c
#
_cell.length_a   1.000
_cell.length_b   1.000
_cell.length_c   1.000
_cell.angle_alpha   90.00
_cell.angle_beta   90.00
_cell.angle_gamma   90.00
#
_symmetry.space_group_name_H-M   'P 1'
#
loop_
_entity.id
_entity.type
_entity.pdbx_description
1 polymer ?
#
loop_
_entity_poly.entity_id
_entity_poly.type
_entity_poly.pdbx_seq_one_letter_code
_entity_poly.pdbx_strand_id
1 'polypeptide(L)'
;MKDLQGYYNQIIDWNKKAGVKDHEFSTLDWERAVELQSKLLVEESTETVDAMAVGNMKELLDGAVDTFVILSKLFDMLEKAGFDVEGGIQQIIDNNQNKIFNSFYEACEAKEKLEERDDVEYYIETSVLNNLSFYTVRREDGKIAKPVGFVAVELDSFIPKEVR
;
A
#
# COMPACT_ATOMS: atom_id res chain seq x y z
N MET A 1 -3.89 -15.03 -3.26
CA MET A 1 -2.54 -15.55 -3.48
C MET A 1 -2.19 -16.50 -2.34
N LYS A 2 -1.76 -17.73 -2.63
CA LYS A 2 -1.61 -18.76 -1.59
C LYS A 2 -0.28 -18.73 -0.84
N ASP A 3 0.75 -18.09 -1.38
CA ASP A 3 2.10 -18.06 -0.79
C ASP A 3 2.88 -16.80 -1.22
N LEU A 4 2.49 -15.66 -0.67
CA LEU A 4 3.20 -14.41 -0.94
C LEU A 4 4.63 -14.40 -0.40
N GLN A 5 4.85 -14.99 0.77
CA GLN A 5 6.18 -15.08 1.37
C GLN A 5 7.12 -15.94 0.52
N GLY A 6 6.60 -17.04 -0.04
CA GLY A 6 7.39 -17.87 -0.95
C GLY A 6 7.79 -17.14 -2.22
N TYR A 7 6.91 -16.34 -2.81
CA TYR A 7 7.24 -15.50 -3.98
C TYR A 7 8.24 -14.40 -3.62
N TYR A 8 8.06 -13.71 -2.51
CA TYR A 8 9.02 -12.74 -2.00
C TYR A 8 10.43 -13.34 -1.90
N ASN A 9 10.57 -14.48 -1.24
CA ASN A 9 11.85 -15.18 -1.09
C ASN A 9 12.47 -15.55 -2.44
N GLN A 10 11.68 -16.03 -3.40
CA GLN A 10 12.15 -16.35 -4.75
C GLN A 10 12.66 -15.10 -5.50
N ILE A 11 11.98 -13.96 -5.36
CA ILE A 11 12.40 -12.69 -5.95
C ILE A 11 13.75 -12.26 -5.35
N ILE A 12 13.91 -12.33 -4.04
CA ILE A 12 15.16 -11.96 -3.37
C ILE A 12 16.31 -12.89 -3.81
N ASP A 13 16.06 -14.19 -3.91
CA ASP A 13 17.06 -15.15 -4.40
C ASP A 13 17.41 -14.90 -5.88
N TRP A 14 16.44 -14.54 -6.72
CA TRP A 14 16.68 -14.17 -8.09
C TRP A 14 17.56 -12.92 -8.19
N ASN A 15 17.28 -11.86 -7.43
CA ASN A 15 18.08 -10.65 -7.38
C ASN A 15 19.55 -10.97 -7.04
N LYS A 16 19.80 -11.82 -6.02
CA LYS A 16 21.16 -12.27 -5.67
C LYS A 16 21.85 -12.99 -6.82
N LYS A 17 21.15 -13.91 -7.50
CA LYS A 17 21.66 -14.65 -8.67
C LYS A 17 21.92 -13.73 -9.87
N ALA A 18 21.11 -12.70 -10.05
CA ALA A 18 21.29 -11.68 -11.07
C ALA A 18 22.43 -10.70 -10.77
N GLY A 19 23.10 -10.84 -9.62
CA GLY A 19 24.21 -9.97 -9.22
C GLY A 19 23.78 -8.60 -8.69
N VAL A 20 22.52 -8.44 -8.34
CA VAL A 20 22.04 -7.21 -7.68
C VAL A 20 22.68 -7.14 -6.29
N LYS A 21 23.48 -6.10 -6.08
CA LYS A 21 24.23 -5.90 -4.85
C LYS A 21 23.38 -5.31 -3.74
N ASP A 22 23.69 -5.68 -2.51
CA ASP A 22 23.24 -4.95 -1.35
C ASP A 22 24.24 -3.82 -1.05
N HIS A 23 23.71 -2.68 -0.65
CA HIS A 23 24.51 -1.50 -0.33
C HIS A 23 24.28 -1.10 1.12
N GLU A 24 25.32 -0.61 1.75
CA GLU A 24 25.24 -0.09 3.11
C GLU A 24 24.33 1.16 3.12
N PHE A 25 23.43 1.20 4.08
CA PHE A 25 22.47 2.29 4.25
C PHE A 25 23.15 3.66 4.33
N SER A 26 22.52 4.68 3.76
CA SER A 26 23.02 6.08 3.73
C SER A 26 24.33 6.29 2.98
N THR A 27 24.74 5.31 2.14
CA THR A 27 25.84 5.51 1.19
C THR A 27 25.31 6.01 -0.16
N LEU A 28 26.17 6.64 -0.94
CA LEU A 28 25.83 7.09 -2.30
C LEU A 28 25.35 5.93 -3.20
N ASP A 29 25.89 4.73 -3.01
CA ASP A 29 25.49 3.56 -3.78
C ASP A 29 24.10 3.04 -3.35
N TRP A 30 23.76 3.16 -2.07
CA TRP A 30 22.42 2.88 -1.57
C TRP A 30 21.39 3.89 -2.12
N GLU A 31 21.72 5.18 -2.12
CA GLU A 31 20.86 6.24 -2.68
C GLU A 31 20.59 6.01 -4.16
N ARG A 32 21.62 5.66 -4.94
CA ARG A 32 21.49 5.31 -6.36
C ARG A 32 20.62 4.06 -6.58
N ALA A 33 20.76 3.07 -5.71
CA ALA A 33 19.94 1.86 -5.80
C ALA A 33 18.46 2.17 -5.49
N VAL A 34 18.16 3.01 -4.50
CA VAL A 34 16.78 3.47 -4.22
C VAL A 34 16.23 4.30 -5.37
N GLU A 35 17.03 5.20 -5.94
CA GLU A 35 16.64 5.99 -7.11
C GLU A 35 16.28 5.08 -8.30
N LEU A 36 17.07 4.02 -8.54
CA LEU A 36 16.76 3.04 -9.57
C LEU A 36 15.42 2.33 -9.31
N GLN A 37 15.20 1.82 -8.08
CA GLN A 37 13.93 1.19 -7.74
C GLN A 37 12.74 2.14 -7.90
N SER A 38 12.92 3.42 -7.56
CA SER A 38 11.89 4.44 -7.73
C SER A 38 11.54 4.68 -9.20
N LYS A 39 12.53 4.70 -10.08
CA LYS A 39 12.33 4.85 -11.54
C LYS A 39 11.58 3.64 -12.11
N LEU A 40 12.01 2.43 -11.75
CA LEU A 40 11.34 1.19 -12.18
C LEU A 40 9.89 1.13 -11.68
N LEU A 41 9.64 1.53 -10.43
CA LEU A 41 8.27 1.56 -9.89
C LEU A 41 7.36 2.52 -10.66
N VAL A 42 7.87 3.69 -11.06
CA VAL A 42 7.11 4.65 -11.89
C VAL A 42 6.85 4.06 -13.28
N GLU A 43 7.84 3.41 -13.90
CA GLU A 43 7.73 2.75 -15.20
C GLU A 43 6.61 1.72 -15.18
N GLU A 44 6.69 0.70 -14.33
CA GLU A 44 5.70 -0.38 -14.25
C GLU A 44 4.31 0.11 -13.83
N SER A 45 4.24 1.09 -12.93
CA SER A 45 2.96 1.69 -12.54
C SER A 45 2.31 2.43 -13.72
N THR A 46 3.10 3.10 -14.55
CA THR A 46 2.61 3.80 -15.74
C THR A 46 2.13 2.80 -16.78
N GLU A 47 2.89 1.75 -17.07
CA GLU A 47 2.48 0.68 -17.99
C GLU A 47 1.20 -0.02 -17.54
N THR A 48 1.07 -0.28 -16.22
CA THR A 48 -0.15 -0.84 -15.63
C THR A 48 -1.37 0.06 -15.88
N VAL A 49 -1.23 1.38 -15.67
CA VAL A 49 -2.31 2.36 -15.90
C VAL A 49 -2.67 2.46 -17.37
N ASP A 50 -1.67 2.50 -18.26
CA ASP A 50 -1.88 2.58 -19.71
C ASP A 50 -2.55 1.30 -20.24
N ALA A 51 -2.13 0.13 -19.77
CA ALA A 51 -2.76 -1.14 -20.10
C ALA A 51 -4.23 -1.20 -19.67
N MET A 52 -4.55 -0.68 -18.48
CA MET A 52 -5.92 -0.57 -17.99
C MET A 52 -6.75 0.37 -18.88
N ALA A 53 -6.20 1.52 -19.28
CA ALA A 53 -6.90 2.50 -20.09
C ALA A 53 -7.33 1.97 -21.47
N VAL A 54 -6.53 1.04 -22.04
CA VAL A 54 -6.81 0.42 -23.34
C VAL A 54 -7.44 -0.97 -23.25
N GLY A 55 -7.68 -1.48 -22.03
CA GLY A 55 -8.26 -2.80 -21.79
C GLY A 55 -7.34 -3.97 -22.12
N ASN A 56 -6.02 -3.78 -22.12
CA ASN A 56 -5.05 -4.83 -22.37
C ASN A 56 -4.76 -5.63 -21.09
N MET A 57 -5.55 -6.69 -20.87
CA MET A 57 -5.49 -7.51 -19.65
C MET A 57 -4.17 -8.27 -19.48
N LYS A 58 -3.45 -8.56 -20.55
CA LYS A 58 -2.13 -9.22 -20.49
C LYS A 58 -1.10 -8.27 -19.92
N GLU A 59 -0.97 -7.08 -20.49
CA GLU A 59 -0.04 -6.05 -20.02
C GLU A 59 -0.42 -5.53 -18.63
N LEU A 60 -1.72 -5.46 -18.30
CA LEU A 60 -2.19 -5.12 -16.96
C LEU A 60 -1.70 -6.13 -15.91
N LEU A 61 -1.75 -7.44 -16.22
CA LEU A 61 -1.23 -8.48 -15.33
C LEU A 61 0.29 -8.40 -15.20
N ASP A 62 0.99 -8.19 -16.31
CA ASP A 62 2.44 -8.08 -16.39
C ASP A 62 2.95 -6.93 -15.50
N GLY A 63 2.49 -5.70 -15.74
CA GLY A 63 2.89 -4.54 -14.95
C GLY A 63 2.52 -4.63 -13.47
N ALA A 64 1.36 -5.24 -13.12
CA ALA A 64 1.00 -5.48 -11.72
C ALA A 64 1.95 -6.47 -11.03
N VAL A 65 2.42 -7.50 -11.74
CA VAL A 65 3.38 -8.48 -11.22
C VAL A 65 4.77 -7.85 -11.10
N ASP A 66 5.22 -7.08 -12.09
CA ASP A 66 6.52 -6.42 -12.07
C ASP A 66 6.58 -5.32 -10.99
N THR A 67 5.49 -4.60 -10.76
CA THR A 67 5.35 -3.71 -9.59
C THR A 67 5.60 -4.47 -8.28
N PHE A 68 5.06 -5.69 -8.12
CA PHE A 68 5.31 -6.51 -6.93
C PHE A 68 6.77 -6.95 -6.82
N VAL A 69 7.42 -7.29 -7.93
CA VAL A 69 8.86 -7.64 -7.96
C VAL A 69 9.72 -6.48 -7.47
N ILE A 70 9.45 -5.26 -7.98
CA ILE A 70 10.20 -4.05 -7.60
C ILE A 70 9.97 -3.69 -6.13
N LEU A 71 8.71 -3.72 -5.67
CA LEU A 71 8.39 -3.47 -4.26
C LEU A 71 9.05 -4.48 -3.34
N SER A 72 9.13 -5.76 -3.73
CA SER A 72 9.82 -6.79 -2.95
C SER A 72 11.30 -6.46 -2.77
N LYS A 73 11.98 -5.96 -3.81
CA LYS A 73 13.38 -5.51 -3.69
C LYS A 73 13.51 -4.27 -2.82
N LEU A 74 12.60 -3.30 -2.94
CA LEU A 74 12.61 -2.11 -2.10
C LEU A 74 12.43 -2.48 -0.61
N PHE A 75 11.52 -3.39 -0.29
CA PHE A 75 11.32 -3.88 1.07
C PHE A 75 12.58 -4.58 1.61
N ASP A 76 13.22 -5.46 0.83
CA ASP A 76 14.50 -6.09 1.20
C ASP A 76 15.59 -5.05 1.51
N MET A 77 15.67 -3.98 0.73
CA MET A 77 16.62 -2.90 0.97
C MET A 77 16.31 -2.14 2.27
N LEU A 78 15.04 -1.84 2.55
CA LEU A 78 14.62 -1.16 3.77
C LEU A 78 14.86 -2.05 5.01
N GLU A 79 14.51 -3.34 4.95
CA GLU A 79 14.77 -4.30 6.04
C GLU A 79 16.27 -4.39 6.37
N LYS A 80 17.13 -4.48 5.35
CA LYS A 80 18.59 -4.48 5.52
C LYS A 80 19.15 -3.17 6.09
N ALA A 81 18.45 -2.07 5.84
CA ALA A 81 18.74 -0.76 6.43
C ALA A 81 18.18 -0.60 7.85
N GLY A 82 17.56 -1.65 8.41
CA GLY A 82 17.04 -1.69 9.78
C GLY A 82 15.64 -1.12 9.97
N PHE A 83 14.89 -0.88 8.88
CA PHE A 83 13.47 -0.52 8.97
C PHE A 83 12.63 -1.75 9.33
N ASP A 84 11.66 -1.58 10.20
CA ASP A 84 10.65 -2.61 10.49
C ASP A 84 9.50 -2.52 9.46
N VAL A 85 9.75 -3.11 8.28
CA VAL A 85 8.80 -3.08 7.16
C VAL A 85 7.52 -3.84 7.51
N GLU A 86 7.63 -5.01 8.16
CA GLU A 86 6.47 -5.82 8.56
C GLU A 86 5.58 -5.06 9.55
N GLY A 87 6.17 -4.46 10.58
CA GLY A 87 5.46 -3.63 11.55
C GLY A 87 4.80 -2.42 10.89
N GLY A 88 5.48 -1.76 9.96
CA GLY A 88 4.92 -0.66 9.19
C GLY A 88 3.72 -1.07 8.35
N ILE A 89 3.78 -2.21 7.66
CA ILE A 89 2.66 -2.77 6.88
C ILE A 89 1.48 -3.07 7.81
N GLN A 90 1.72 -3.75 8.94
CA GLN A 90 0.66 -4.07 9.89
C GLN A 90 -0.01 -2.82 10.44
N GLN A 91 0.77 -1.80 10.80
CA GLN A 91 0.27 -0.52 11.29
C GLN A 91 -0.63 0.19 10.27
N ILE A 92 -0.28 0.15 8.98
CA ILE A 92 -1.11 0.72 7.90
C ILE A 92 -2.41 -0.07 7.76
N ILE A 93 -2.36 -1.41 7.83
CA ILE A 93 -3.55 -2.27 7.76
C ILE A 93 -4.49 -1.96 8.93
N ASP A 94 -3.97 -1.92 10.16
CA ASP A 94 -4.75 -1.64 11.36
C ASP A 94 -5.37 -0.25 11.31
N ASN A 95 -4.62 0.76 10.85
CA ASN A 95 -5.14 2.10 10.67
C ASN A 95 -6.26 2.16 9.61
N ASN A 96 -6.19 1.36 8.57
CA ASN A 96 -7.24 1.28 7.55
C ASN A 96 -8.54 0.65 8.10
N GLN A 97 -8.47 -0.21 9.12
CA GLN A 97 -9.67 -0.74 9.79
C GLN A 97 -10.53 0.37 10.41
N ASN A 98 -9.91 1.49 10.83
CA ASN A 98 -10.62 2.65 11.38
C ASN A 98 -11.54 3.38 10.36
N LYS A 99 -11.55 2.96 9.11
CA LYS A 99 -12.47 3.44 8.06
C LYS A 99 -13.69 2.54 7.88
N ILE A 100 -13.77 1.44 8.65
CA ILE A 100 -14.81 0.42 8.56
C ILE A 100 -15.64 0.48 9.84
N PHE A 101 -16.94 0.53 9.69
CA PHE A 101 -17.88 0.57 10.80
C PHE A 101 -18.56 -0.80 10.94
N ASN A 102 -18.78 -1.22 12.18
CA ASN A 102 -19.53 -2.44 12.51
C ASN A 102 -21.03 -2.17 12.69
N SER A 103 -21.44 -0.90 12.69
CA SER A 103 -22.80 -0.46 12.84
C SER A 103 -23.21 0.48 11.71
N PHE A 104 -24.38 0.25 11.12
CA PHE A 104 -24.96 1.14 10.12
C PHE A 104 -25.20 2.55 10.69
N TYR A 105 -25.61 2.63 11.94
CA TYR A 105 -25.83 3.90 12.62
C TYR A 105 -24.53 4.73 12.69
N GLU A 106 -23.41 4.12 13.12
CA GLU A 106 -22.11 4.80 13.17
C GLU A 106 -21.66 5.28 11.78
N ALA A 107 -21.92 4.47 10.74
CA ALA A 107 -21.63 4.86 9.37
C ALA A 107 -22.49 6.06 8.91
N CYS A 108 -23.77 6.12 9.32
CA CYS A 108 -24.63 7.27 9.03
C CYS A 108 -24.12 8.54 9.72
N GLU A 109 -23.76 8.48 10.99
CA GLU A 109 -23.19 9.62 11.72
C GLU A 109 -21.87 10.10 11.09
N ALA A 110 -21.02 9.16 10.69
CA ALA A 110 -19.76 9.50 10.01
C ALA A 110 -20.00 10.15 8.64
N LYS A 111 -20.99 9.66 7.89
CA LYS A 111 -21.41 10.23 6.62
C LYS A 111 -21.89 11.67 6.79
N GLU A 112 -22.83 11.92 7.72
CA GLU A 112 -23.36 13.26 7.99
C GLU A 112 -22.24 14.26 8.33
N LYS A 113 -21.32 13.88 9.23
CA LYS A 113 -20.16 14.72 9.59
C LYS A 113 -19.23 15.01 8.43
N LEU A 114 -19.09 14.05 7.49
CA LEU A 114 -18.26 14.22 6.29
C LEU A 114 -18.95 15.18 5.32
N GLU A 115 -20.24 15.05 5.10
CA GLU A 115 -21.03 15.92 4.23
C GLU A 115 -21.06 17.36 4.76
N GLU A 116 -21.19 17.55 6.06
CA GLU A 116 -21.10 18.86 6.71
C GLU A 116 -19.72 19.53 6.54
N ARG A 117 -18.63 18.71 6.59
CA ARG A 117 -17.26 19.24 6.46
C ARG A 117 -16.89 19.59 5.02
N ASP A 118 -17.25 18.73 4.07
CA ASP A 118 -16.69 18.74 2.71
C ASP A 118 -17.65 19.35 1.67
N ASP A 119 -18.92 19.57 2.03
CA ASP A 119 -20.00 20.06 1.14
C ASP A 119 -20.13 19.20 -0.15
N VAL A 120 -20.00 17.87 0.00
CA VAL A 120 -20.13 16.88 -1.06
C VAL A 120 -20.93 15.68 -0.57
N GLU A 121 -21.63 15.01 -1.48
CA GLU A 121 -22.37 13.80 -1.15
C GLU A 121 -21.47 12.59 -0.96
N TYR A 122 -21.83 11.76 0.02
CA TYR A 122 -21.22 10.47 0.31
C TYR A 122 -22.29 9.39 0.31
N TYR A 123 -21.90 8.15 0.07
CA TYR A 123 -22.81 7.00 0.22
C TYR A 123 -22.21 5.93 1.16
N ILE A 124 -23.08 5.08 1.68
CA ILE A 124 -22.68 3.96 2.53
C ILE A 124 -22.69 2.69 1.71
N GLU A 125 -21.55 2.02 1.64
CA GLU A 125 -21.42 0.69 1.07
C GLU A 125 -21.52 -0.34 2.18
N THR A 126 -22.34 -1.38 1.97
CA THR A 126 -22.48 -2.51 2.90
C THR A 126 -21.79 -3.73 2.34
N SER A 127 -20.97 -4.38 3.14
CA SER A 127 -20.35 -5.67 2.82
C SER A 127 -20.68 -6.71 3.89
N VAL A 128 -20.65 -7.99 3.52
CA VAL A 128 -20.88 -9.11 4.44
C VAL A 128 -19.67 -10.06 4.38
N LEU A 129 -19.07 -10.30 5.53
CA LEU A 129 -17.97 -11.23 5.69
C LEU A 129 -18.24 -12.13 6.90
N ASN A 130 -18.18 -13.44 6.73
CA ASN A 130 -18.44 -14.41 7.80
C ASN A 130 -19.79 -14.19 8.53
N ASN A 131 -20.84 -13.85 7.80
CA ASN A 131 -22.18 -13.48 8.31
C ASN A 131 -22.23 -12.22 9.18
N LEU A 132 -21.20 -11.38 9.19
CA LEU A 132 -21.18 -10.07 9.83
C LEU A 132 -21.28 -8.99 8.76
N SER A 133 -22.06 -7.95 9.05
CA SER A 133 -22.17 -6.78 8.18
C SER A 133 -21.15 -5.72 8.57
N PHE A 134 -20.52 -5.13 7.55
CA PHE A 134 -19.57 -4.02 7.68
C PHE A 134 -20.01 -2.87 6.78
N TYR A 135 -19.71 -1.66 7.17
CA TYR A 135 -20.15 -0.46 6.49
C TYR A 135 -18.96 0.47 6.25
N THR A 136 -18.87 1.05 5.07
CA THR A 136 -17.88 2.07 4.74
C THR A 136 -18.58 3.28 4.14
N VAL A 137 -18.11 4.47 4.49
CA VAL A 137 -18.55 5.71 3.84
C VAL A 137 -17.65 5.95 2.63
N ARG A 138 -18.26 6.18 1.47
CA ARG A 138 -17.54 6.33 0.20
C ARG A 138 -17.92 7.61 -0.51
N ARG A 139 -16.97 8.11 -1.29
CA ARG A 139 -17.15 9.16 -2.26
C ARG A 139 -17.75 8.60 -3.55
N GLU A 140 -18.26 9.46 -4.41
CA GLU A 140 -18.81 9.11 -5.73
C GLU A 140 -17.83 8.29 -6.60
N ASP A 141 -16.51 8.58 -6.50
CA ASP A 141 -15.45 7.82 -7.19
C ASP A 141 -15.18 6.41 -6.59
N GLY A 142 -15.95 6.00 -5.59
CA GLY A 142 -15.82 4.71 -4.89
C GLY A 142 -14.76 4.67 -3.80
N LYS A 143 -13.97 5.73 -3.61
CA LYS A 143 -12.93 5.78 -2.59
C LYS A 143 -13.53 5.82 -1.19
N ILE A 144 -13.01 4.97 -0.29
CA ILE A 144 -13.39 4.99 1.12
C ILE A 144 -12.94 6.31 1.75
N ALA A 145 -13.88 7.03 2.34
CA ALA A 145 -13.61 8.28 3.02
C ALA A 145 -12.91 8.05 4.37
N LYS A 146 -12.08 9.01 4.76
CA LYS A 146 -11.50 9.06 6.11
C LYS A 146 -12.51 9.75 7.03
N PRO A 147 -13.01 9.09 8.09
CA PRO A 147 -13.95 9.72 9.04
C PRO A 147 -13.41 11.04 9.60
N VAL A 148 -14.29 11.91 10.04
CA VAL A 148 -13.89 13.13 10.75
C VAL A 148 -13.14 12.71 12.03
N GLY A 149 -11.95 13.27 12.25
CA GLY A 149 -11.06 12.88 13.35
C GLY A 149 -10.17 11.67 13.05
N PHE A 150 -10.19 11.13 11.82
CA PHE A 150 -9.25 10.08 11.42
C PHE A 150 -7.81 10.56 11.58
N VAL A 151 -7.03 9.84 12.37
CA VAL A 151 -5.62 10.12 12.58
C VAL A 151 -4.79 9.34 11.56
N ALA A 152 -3.90 10.03 10.85
CA ALA A 152 -2.95 9.37 9.96
C ALA A 152 -2.01 8.47 10.76
N VAL A 153 -1.56 7.38 10.13
CA VAL A 153 -0.58 6.49 10.77
C VAL A 153 0.76 7.20 10.95
N GLU A 154 1.34 7.02 12.15
CA GLU A 154 2.70 7.46 12.45
C GLU A 154 3.65 6.28 12.25
N LEU A 155 4.61 6.42 11.36
CA LEU A 155 5.56 5.36 11.00
C LEU A 155 6.95 5.55 11.62
N ASP A 156 7.19 6.60 12.38
CA ASP A 156 8.49 6.91 12.98
C ASP A 156 9.06 5.76 13.81
N SER A 157 8.20 5.01 14.53
CA SER A 157 8.62 3.88 15.35
C SER A 157 9.26 2.74 14.55
N PHE A 158 8.97 2.65 13.26
CA PHE A 158 9.46 1.61 12.34
C PHE A 158 10.70 2.04 11.55
N ILE A 159 11.16 3.27 11.75
CA ILE A 159 12.35 3.84 11.12
C ILE A 159 13.53 3.73 12.11
N PRO A 160 14.73 3.31 11.68
CA PRO A 160 15.92 3.28 12.52
C PRO A 160 16.19 4.64 13.18
N LYS A 161 16.64 4.63 14.44
CA LYS A 161 16.86 5.87 15.20
C LYS A 161 17.92 6.79 14.57
N GLU A 162 18.86 6.22 13.86
CA GLU A 162 19.94 6.91 13.15
C GLU A 162 19.44 7.67 11.91
N VAL A 163 18.18 7.45 11.50
CA VAL A 163 17.55 8.04 10.29
C VAL A 163 16.51 9.10 10.64
N ARG A 164 16.08 9.12 11.90
CA ARG A 164 15.02 10.03 12.39
C ARG A 164 15.47 11.45 12.52
#